data_39756f6effcd5ebb1a897972027d9f07
#
_entry.id   39756f6effcd5ebb1a897972027d9f07
#
_cell.length_a   1.000
_cell.length_b   1.000
_cell.length_c   1.000
_cell.angle_alpha   90.00
_cell.angle_beta   90.00
_cell.angle_gamma   90.00
#
_symmetry.space_group_name_H-M   'P 1'
#
loop_
_entity.id
_entity.type
_entity.pdbx_description
1 polymer ?
#
loop_
_entity_poly.entity_id
_entity_poly.type
_entity_poly.pdbx_seq_one_letter_code
_entity_poly.pdbx_strand_id
1 'polypeptide(L)'
;MKQRSVVPAFVLGLLVLLGTLATPGLAAKGGQGKKPGAKAMTFEVCKHGCRYRTIQKAVDAAGSFKAKKRNAKVKTVVAIRPGKYVEGVVVDGTLRKKRFDGLTIKGTKKNRKKVVLEGRNAKGELGAAQNGIEAISVDGLVLENMWARNYQSNGFFVHAATDGTQHCDGYRMDNLLASANRSYGLFAKGCLGGKMLDSAGFHHGDSAFYVGETPCDRKTWTNHGTAPPPGPCQRKPQWTLLKNLRSYENVLGYSGTNSKYVKIVESAFYNNGAGIVPNTLDSEGFEPNGWNLFERNDVFWNNYNYFLAGAKFRTVSGGLGQVGGATVNYPTGVGIVLYGGANNVVKRNNVFGNYKWGIASFSGPGEIFVANEGDDAKSINNQIVENAMGRGGADPNGEYDFWNDATGGGNCWADNGPASFAPGNGKVPLSEIYPGCPQTEVLADQVRSLDIEAGLQINFADTADPRTILGYATSNPPQNQECSWVRRVAPHPAFEKFVPVEVAPQPGEVSC
;
A
#
# COMPACT_ATOMS: atom_id res chain seq x y z
N MET A 1 65.84 11.85 -2.84
CA MET A 1 66.11 11.36 -1.48
C MET A 1 65.13 10.24 -1.16
N LYS A 2 65.68 9.07 -0.90
CA LYS A 2 64.93 7.84 -0.56
C LYS A 2 64.59 7.87 0.92
N GLN A 3 63.34 7.51 1.29
CA GLN A 3 63.15 6.88 2.59
C GLN A 3 62.11 5.78 2.48
N ARG A 4 62.54 4.60 2.88
CA ARG A 4 61.81 3.35 3.06
C ARG A 4 61.06 3.41 4.40
N SER A 5 59.88 2.85 4.51
CA SER A 5 59.34 2.48 5.79
C SER A 5 58.71 1.07 5.75
N VAL A 6 58.95 0.40 6.81
CA VAL A 6 58.94 -1.02 7.15
C VAL A 6 57.55 -1.44 7.55
N VAL A 7 57.14 -2.64 7.12
CA VAL A 7 55.98 -3.40 7.61
C VAL A 7 56.43 -4.32 8.76
N PRO A 8 55.74 -4.46 9.85
CA PRO A 8 55.90 -5.60 10.73
C PRO A 8 54.76 -6.62 10.55
N ALA A 9 55.19 -7.83 10.27
CA ALA A 9 54.40 -9.04 10.37
C ALA A 9 54.14 -9.40 11.85
N PHE A 10 52.93 -9.82 12.17
CA PHE A 10 52.63 -10.48 13.45
C PHE A 10 52.31 -11.95 13.23
N VAL A 11 53.05 -12.75 14.00
CA VAL A 11 53.08 -14.22 14.00
C VAL A 11 51.94 -14.77 14.78
N LEU A 12 51.32 -15.82 14.22
CA LEU A 12 50.32 -16.69 14.86
C LEU A 12 50.97 -17.57 15.91
N GLY A 13 50.52 -17.50 17.15
CA GLY A 13 50.89 -18.44 18.22
C GLY A 13 49.68 -19.32 18.58
N LEU A 14 49.81 -20.60 18.23
CA LEU A 14 48.87 -21.68 18.58
C LEU A 14 49.30 -22.25 19.94
N LEU A 15 48.45 -22.13 20.96
CA LEU A 15 48.66 -22.78 22.24
C LEU A 15 47.54 -23.82 22.46
N VAL A 16 47.93 -25.10 22.37
CA VAL A 16 47.12 -26.24 22.77
C VAL A 16 47.34 -26.47 24.28
N LEU A 17 46.30 -26.41 25.07
CA LEU A 17 46.28 -26.81 26.45
C LEU A 17 45.28 -27.97 26.64
N LEU A 18 45.83 -29.16 26.79
CA LEU A 18 45.12 -30.35 27.31
C LEU A 18 44.92 -30.13 28.83
N GLY A 19 43.70 -30.15 29.29
CA GLY A 19 43.33 -30.09 30.70
C GLY A 19 42.23 -31.08 31.00
N THR A 20 42.53 -31.93 31.90
CA THR A 20 41.92 -33.15 32.42
C THR A 20 40.46 -33.05 32.85
N LEU A 21 39.75 -34.15 32.61
CA LEU A 21 38.38 -34.47 33.06
C LEU A 21 38.26 -34.42 34.60
N ALA A 22 37.31 -33.59 35.05
CA ALA A 22 36.69 -33.76 36.35
C ALA A 22 35.18 -33.64 36.17
N THR A 23 34.46 -34.71 36.40
CA THR A 23 33.00 -34.77 36.49
C THR A 23 32.52 -34.20 37.81
N PRO A 24 31.61 -33.24 37.82
CA PRO A 24 30.76 -32.99 38.98
C PRO A 24 29.30 -33.34 38.68
N GLY A 25 28.72 -33.89 39.70
CA GLY A 25 27.42 -34.50 39.79
C GLY A 25 26.23 -33.78 39.19
N LEU A 26 25.27 -34.61 38.78
CA LEU A 26 23.92 -34.23 38.40
C LEU A 26 23.21 -33.50 39.56
N ALA A 27 23.13 -32.17 39.46
CA ALA A 27 22.09 -31.42 40.12
C ALA A 27 20.93 -31.27 39.12
N ALA A 28 19.85 -31.98 39.37
CA ALA A 28 18.60 -31.84 38.64
C ALA A 28 18.10 -30.40 38.77
N LYS A 29 18.35 -29.57 37.75
CA LYS A 29 17.65 -28.27 37.62
C LYS A 29 16.19 -28.55 37.31
N GLY A 30 15.35 -28.30 38.31
CA GLY A 30 13.91 -28.34 38.19
C GLY A 30 13.46 -27.56 36.93
N GLY A 31 12.80 -28.27 36.03
CA GLY A 31 12.19 -27.69 34.86
C GLY A 31 11.22 -26.62 35.30
N GLN A 32 11.54 -25.35 35.02
CA GLN A 32 10.53 -24.30 35.05
C GLN A 32 9.49 -24.64 33.99
N GLY A 33 8.41 -25.28 34.41
CA GLY A 33 7.25 -25.51 33.59
C GLY A 33 6.80 -24.19 32.98
N LYS A 34 6.86 -24.06 31.65
CA LYS A 34 6.22 -22.96 30.94
C LYS A 34 4.79 -22.85 31.47
N LYS A 35 4.48 -21.76 32.19
CA LYS A 35 3.10 -21.47 32.57
C LYS A 35 2.22 -21.66 31.34
N PRO A 36 1.12 -22.43 31.40
CA PRO A 36 0.22 -22.61 30.28
C PRO A 36 -0.24 -21.20 29.84
N GLY A 37 0.04 -20.82 28.61
CA GLY A 37 -0.40 -19.54 28.08
C GLY A 37 -1.91 -19.42 28.27
N ALA A 38 -2.39 -18.29 28.79
CA ALA A 38 -3.79 -18.07 29.07
C ALA A 38 -4.64 -18.43 27.83
N LYS A 39 -5.54 -19.42 27.99
CA LYS A 39 -6.36 -19.95 26.90
C LYS A 39 -7.19 -18.81 26.31
N ALA A 40 -7.12 -18.61 25.00
CA ALA A 40 -7.92 -17.58 24.33
C ALA A 40 -9.42 -17.87 24.44
N MET A 41 -10.23 -16.85 24.68
CA MET A 41 -11.69 -16.97 24.63
C MET A 41 -12.16 -16.86 23.18
N THR A 42 -12.80 -17.92 22.68
CA THR A 42 -13.25 -18.02 21.30
C THR A 42 -14.77 -17.86 21.19
N PHE A 43 -15.19 -17.01 20.26
CA PHE A 43 -16.58 -16.77 19.88
C PHE A 43 -16.77 -17.32 18.48
N GLU A 44 -17.43 -18.49 18.39
CA GLU A 44 -17.55 -19.19 17.12
C GLU A 44 -18.79 -18.77 16.35
N VAL A 45 -18.58 -18.47 15.05
CA VAL A 45 -19.64 -18.05 14.10
C VAL A 45 -19.82 -19.10 13.03
N CYS A 46 -21.05 -19.52 12.76
CA CYS A 46 -21.40 -20.38 11.63
C CYS A 46 -22.87 -20.26 11.24
N LYS A 47 -23.24 -20.80 10.08
CA LYS A 47 -24.63 -20.79 9.59
C LYS A 47 -25.56 -21.69 10.42
N HIS A 48 -25.01 -22.82 10.92
CA HIS A 48 -25.79 -23.78 11.71
C HIS A 48 -24.91 -24.40 12.82
N GLY A 49 -25.44 -24.68 13.99
CA GLY A 49 -24.78 -25.41 15.08
C GLY A 49 -23.91 -24.57 16.01
N CYS A 50 -23.66 -23.28 15.75
CA CYS A 50 -22.93 -22.40 16.65
C CYS A 50 -23.84 -21.45 17.42
N ARG A 51 -23.32 -20.86 18.49
CA ARG A 51 -23.99 -19.84 19.28
C ARG A 51 -24.29 -18.56 18.47
N TYR A 52 -23.36 -18.15 17.62
CA TYR A 52 -23.48 -16.92 16.82
C TYR A 52 -23.72 -17.26 15.35
N ARG A 53 -24.73 -16.61 14.75
CA ARG A 53 -25.11 -16.75 13.34
C ARG A 53 -24.60 -15.60 12.48
N THR A 54 -24.22 -14.49 13.12
CA THR A 54 -23.65 -13.31 12.49
C THR A 54 -22.31 -12.98 13.14
N ILE A 55 -21.40 -12.42 12.35
CA ILE A 55 -20.07 -12.01 12.82
C ILE A 55 -20.23 -10.86 13.81
N GLN A 56 -21.13 -9.88 13.51
CA GLN A 56 -21.36 -8.74 14.40
C GLN A 56 -21.76 -9.18 15.82
N LYS A 57 -22.66 -10.13 15.97
CA LYS A 57 -23.08 -10.62 17.31
C LYS A 57 -21.93 -11.26 18.08
N ALA A 58 -21.01 -11.95 17.40
CA ALA A 58 -19.83 -12.53 18.03
C ALA A 58 -18.82 -11.46 18.44
N VAL A 59 -18.61 -10.43 17.60
CA VAL A 59 -17.77 -9.26 17.89
C VAL A 59 -18.32 -8.52 19.13
N ASP A 60 -19.60 -8.24 19.18
CA ASP A 60 -20.25 -7.58 20.32
C ASP A 60 -20.08 -8.36 21.62
N ALA A 61 -20.23 -9.68 21.54
CA ALA A 61 -20.04 -10.56 22.69
C ALA A 61 -18.57 -10.59 23.15
N ALA A 62 -17.62 -10.59 22.22
CA ALA A 62 -16.18 -10.53 22.51
C ALA A 62 -15.80 -9.21 23.20
N GLY A 63 -16.29 -8.07 22.69
CA GLY A 63 -16.07 -6.75 23.28
C GLY A 63 -16.65 -6.63 24.69
N SER A 64 -17.89 -7.10 24.89
CA SER A 64 -18.55 -7.13 26.20
C SER A 64 -17.85 -8.07 27.20
N PHE A 65 -17.33 -9.19 26.74
CA PHE A 65 -16.54 -10.11 27.56
C PHE A 65 -15.25 -9.44 28.05
N LYS A 66 -14.50 -8.83 27.12
CA LYS A 66 -13.20 -8.21 27.39
C LYS A 66 -13.31 -6.93 28.25
N ALA A 67 -14.45 -6.23 28.19
CA ALA A 67 -14.71 -5.04 29.01
C ALA A 67 -14.75 -5.35 30.52
N LYS A 68 -15.02 -6.59 30.93
CA LYS A 68 -14.98 -6.99 32.34
C LYS A 68 -13.54 -7.01 32.84
N LYS A 69 -13.22 -6.28 33.92
CA LYS A 69 -11.86 -6.11 34.47
C LYS A 69 -11.07 -7.41 34.55
N ARG A 70 -11.69 -8.52 35.01
CA ARG A 70 -11.07 -9.85 35.12
C ARG A 70 -10.65 -10.45 33.77
N ASN A 71 -11.26 -10.03 32.67
CA ASN A 71 -11.05 -10.54 31.31
C ASN A 71 -10.20 -9.60 30.44
N ALA A 72 -9.80 -8.44 30.95
CA ALA A 72 -9.13 -7.39 30.16
C ALA A 72 -7.84 -7.86 29.46
N LYS A 73 -7.12 -8.83 30.04
CA LYS A 73 -5.89 -9.42 29.48
C LYS A 73 -6.11 -10.72 28.71
N VAL A 74 -7.36 -11.21 28.65
CA VAL A 74 -7.66 -12.47 27.93
C VAL A 74 -7.67 -12.18 26.43
N LYS A 75 -6.96 -13.01 25.65
CA LYS A 75 -7.06 -12.94 24.18
C LYS A 75 -8.48 -13.33 23.75
N THR A 76 -9.08 -12.52 22.90
CA THR A 76 -10.40 -12.78 22.33
C THR A 76 -10.28 -13.08 20.84
N VAL A 77 -10.98 -14.13 20.41
CA VAL A 77 -10.97 -14.60 19.02
C VAL A 77 -12.40 -14.80 18.54
N VAL A 78 -12.79 -14.13 17.46
CA VAL A 78 -13.98 -14.43 16.68
C VAL A 78 -13.57 -15.37 15.57
N ALA A 79 -14.00 -16.64 15.68
CA ALA A 79 -13.62 -17.70 14.73
C ALA A 79 -14.80 -18.00 13.80
N ILE A 80 -14.62 -17.71 12.51
CA ILE A 80 -15.67 -17.77 11.50
C ILE A 80 -15.52 -19.06 10.69
N ARG A 81 -16.50 -19.94 10.74
CA ARG A 81 -16.53 -21.14 9.92
C ARG A 81 -16.82 -20.81 8.44
N PRO A 82 -16.44 -21.71 7.52
CA PRO A 82 -16.74 -21.54 6.10
C PRO A 82 -18.19 -21.16 5.83
N GLY A 83 -18.40 -20.20 4.95
CA GLY A 83 -19.73 -19.71 4.58
C GLY A 83 -19.68 -18.32 3.95
N LYS A 84 -20.81 -17.93 3.33
CA LYS A 84 -21.07 -16.59 2.82
C LYS A 84 -21.90 -15.82 3.86
N TYR A 85 -21.38 -14.69 4.32
CA TYR A 85 -21.97 -13.82 5.33
C TYR A 85 -22.33 -12.48 4.69
N VAL A 86 -23.64 -12.21 4.60
CA VAL A 86 -24.18 -10.97 4.00
C VAL A 86 -24.39 -9.98 5.14
N GLU A 87 -23.35 -9.29 5.52
CA GLU A 87 -23.36 -8.31 6.61
C GLU A 87 -22.13 -7.38 6.51
N GLY A 88 -22.23 -6.19 7.07
CA GLY A 88 -21.10 -5.35 7.44
C GLY A 88 -20.83 -5.50 8.94
N VAL A 89 -19.58 -5.46 9.34
CA VAL A 89 -19.14 -5.66 10.72
C VAL A 89 -18.45 -4.40 11.21
N VAL A 90 -18.88 -3.87 12.36
CA VAL A 90 -18.27 -2.70 13.01
C VAL A 90 -17.65 -3.11 14.34
N VAL A 91 -16.36 -2.77 14.49
CA VAL A 91 -15.57 -2.97 15.72
C VAL A 91 -15.23 -1.58 16.26
N ASP A 92 -16.10 -1.02 17.09
CA ASP A 92 -15.95 0.36 17.57
C ASP A 92 -15.29 0.40 18.94
N GLY A 93 -13.99 0.73 18.95
CA GLY A 93 -13.17 0.87 20.16
C GLY A 93 -13.50 2.09 21.01
N THR A 94 -14.28 3.05 20.49
CA THR A 94 -14.70 4.25 21.24
C THR A 94 -15.83 3.97 22.24
N LEU A 95 -16.48 2.83 22.12
CA LEU A 95 -17.62 2.47 22.95
C LEU A 95 -17.22 2.14 24.39
N ARG A 96 -17.63 2.96 25.36
CA ARG A 96 -17.30 2.82 26.78
C ARG A 96 -17.61 1.45 27.42
N LYS A 97 -18.62 0.74 26.91
CA LYS A 97 -19.09 -0.54 27.44
C LYS A 97 -18.48 -1.76 26.76
N LYS A 98 -17.61 -1.56 25.76
CA LYS A 98 -16.94 -2.62 25.00
C LYS A 98 -15.46 -2.37 24.94
N ARG A 99 -14.67 -3.43 24.78
CA ARG A 99 -13.23 -3.34 24.62
C ARG A 99 -12.77 -4.35 23.56
N PHE A 100 -11.98 -3.89 22.60
CA PHE A 100 -11.59 -4.70 21.45
C PHE A 100 -10.07 -4.82 21.24
N ASP A 101 -9.23 -4.16 22.06
CA ASP A 101 -7.78 -4.21 21.88
C ASP A 101 -7.26 -5.64 21.75
N GLY A 102 -6.49 -5.92 20.71
CA GLY A 102 -5.96 -7.24 20.41
C GLY A 102 -7.02 -8.28 20.04
N LEU A 103 -8.21 -7.87 19.60
CA LEU A 103 -9.20 -8.76 19.05
C LEU A 103 -8.69 -9.42 17.77
N THR A 104 -8.88 -10.73 17.64
CA THR A 104 -8.64 -11.45 16.39
C THR A 104 -9.98 -11.86 15.77
N ILE A 105 -10.22 -11.50 14.52
CA ILE A 105 -11.34 -11.94 13.70
C ILE A 105 -10.78 -12.77 12.55
N LYS A 106 -11.11 -14.04 12.47
CA LYS A 106 -10.50 -14.91 11.48
C LYS A 106 -11.38 -16.03 10.93
N GLY A 107 -11.19 -16.34 9.67
CA GLY A 107 -11.67 -17.60 9.10
C GLY A 107 -10.98 -18.80 9.73
N THR A 108 -11.72 -19.87 10.03
CA THR A 108 -11.16 -21.09 10.62
C THR A 108 -10.33 -21.92 9.65
N LYS A 109 -10.38 -21.61 8.36
CA LYS A 109 -9.58 -22.25 7.30
C LYS A 109 -8.58 -21.25 6.72
N LYS A 110 -7.37 -21.69 6.43
CA LYS A 110 -6.33 -20.88 5.77
C LYS A 110 -6.75 -20.43 4.36
N ASN A 111 -7.57 -21.22 3.66
CA ASN A 111 -8.13 -20.78 2.39
C ASN A 111 -9.14 -19.65 2.62
N ARG A 112 -8.71 -18.43 2.35
CA ARG A 112 -9.49 -17.20 2.53
C ARG A 112 -10.81 -17.15 1.75
N LYS A 113 -10.92 -17.88 0.65
CA LYS A 113 -12.16 -17.99 -0.12
C LYS A 113 -13.27 -18.78 0.59
N LYS A 114 -12.96 -19.49 1.66
CA LYS A 114 -13.94 -20.28 2.40
C LYS A 114 -14.81 -19.42 3.32
N VAL A 115 -14.36 -18.23 3.71
CA VAL A 115 -15.14 -17.27 4.50
C VAL A 115 -15.32 -16.00 3.68
N VAL A 116 -16.51 -15.78 3.18
CA VAL A 116 -16.85 -14.66 2.30
C VAL A 116 -17.79 -13.69 3.02
N LEU A 117 -17.30 -12.45 3.19
CA LEU A 117 -18.14 -11.31 3.56
C LEU A 117 -18.65 -10.70 2.25
N GLU A 118 -19.96 -10.59 2.12
CA GLU A 118 -20.63 -10.20 0.88
C GLU A 118 -21.49 -8.96 1.08
N GLY A 119 -21.17 -7.90 0.33
CA GLY A 119 -21.93 -6.65 0.36
C GLY A 119 -23.23 -6.69 -0.45
N ARG A 120 -23.41 -7.66 -1.33
CA ARG A 120 -24.66 -7.81 -2.10
C ARG A 120 -25.71 -8.63 -1.34
N ASN A 121 -26.95 -8.19 -1.43
CA ASN A 121 -28.08 -8.93 -0.88
C ASN A 121 -28.41 -10.21 -1.69
N ALA A 122 -29.45 -10.94 -1.33
CA ALA A 122 -29.86 -12.16 -2.02
C ALA A 122 -30.31 -11.92 -3.46
N LYS A 123 -30.74 -10.70 -3.80
CA LYS A 123 -31.14 -10.32 -5.17
C LYS A 123 -29.94 -9.90 -6.04
N GLY A 124 -28.72 -9.87 -5.48
CA GLY A 124 -27.52 -9.41 -6.17
C GLY A 124 -27.36 -7.89 -6.18
N GLU A 125 -28.22 -7.14 -5.51
CA GLU A 125 -28.15 -5.69 -5.36
C GLU A 125 -27.15 -5.32 -4.26
N LEU A 126 -26.51 -4.16 -4.37
CA LEU A 126 -25.66 -3.64 -3.30
C LEU A 126 -26.48 -3.41 -2.04
N GLY A 127 -26.04 -3.99 -0.94
CA GLY A 127 -26.64 -3.79 0.37
C GLY A 127 -26.29 -2.43 0.97
N ALA A 128 -26.85 -2.13 2.14
CA ALA A 128 -26.59 -0.87 2.85
C ALA A 128 -25.21 -0.81 3.53
N ALA A 129 -24.52 -1.94 3.68
CA ALA A 129 -23.24 -2.00 4.36
C ALA A 129 -22.16 -1.26 3.55
N GLN A 130 -21.52 -0.28 4.19
CA GLN A 130 -20.42 0.47 3.56
C GLN A 130 -19.16 -0.38 3.49
N ASN A 131 -18.81 -1.07 4.56
CA ASN A 131 -17.58 -1.82 4.71
C ASN A 131 -17.82 -3.29 5.05
N GLY A 132 -16.91 -4.17 4.66
CA GLY A 132 -16.94 -5.57 5.06
C GLY A 132 -16.65 -5.72 6.55
N ILE A 133 -15.50 -5.23 6.98
CA ILE A 133 -15.17 -5.00 8.39
C ILE A 133 -14.62 -3.58 8.52
N GLU A 134 -15.20 -2.82 9.42
CA GLU A 134 -14.74 -1.50 9.84
C GLU A 134 -14.31 -1.57 11.30
N ALA A 135 -13.09 -1.10 11.57
CA ALA A 135 -12.58 -1.04 12.94
C ALA A 135 -12.13 0.38 13.27
N ILE A 136 -12.73 0.94 14.30
CA ILE A 136 -12.54 2.32 14.73
C ILE A 136 -11.75 2.32 16.03
N SER A 137 -10.56 2.90 16.03
CA SER A 137 -9.71 3.07 17.23
C SER A 137 -9.50 1.76 18.02
N VAL A 138 -9.04 0.72 17.33
CA VAL A 138 -8.77 -0.59 17.94
C VAL A 138 -7.28 -0.93 17.81
N ASP A 139 -6.58 -0.93 18.94
CA ASP A 139 -5.17 -1.32 18.96
C ASP A 139 -4.99 -2.83 18.83
N GLY A 140 -4.00 -3.23 18.03
CA GLY A 140 -3.61 -4.63 17.87
C GLY A 140 -4.67 -5.52 17.23
N LEU A 141 -5.63 -4.98 16.49
CA LEU A 141 -6.62 -5.76 15.75
C LEU A 141 -5.94 -6.73 14.76
N VAL A 142 -6.44 -7.95 14.71
CA VAL A 142 -5.97 -8.96 13.74
C VAL A 142 -7.14 -9.45 12.89
N LEU A 143 -7.02 -9.32 11.58
CA LEU A 143 -7.97 -9.84 10.57
C LEU A 143 -7.25 -10.90 9.74
N GLU A 144 -7.80 -12.11 9.66
CA GLU A 144 -7.12 -13.22 8.97
C GLU A 144 -8.08 -14.14 8.18
N ASN A 145 -7.61 -14.64 7.02
CA ASN A 145 -8.23 -15.77 6.31
C ASN A 145 -9.67 -15.51 5.84
N MET A 146 -9.95 -14.37 5.23
CA MET A 146 -11.28 -13.98 4.77
C MET A 146 -11.24 -13.29 3.41
N TRP A 147 -12.39 -13.26 2.76
CA TRP A 147 -12.63 -12.52 1.53
C TRP A 147 -13.79 -11.54 1.71
N ALA A 148 -13.54 -10.24 1.52
CA ALA A 148 -14.57 -9.20 1.52
C ALA A 148 -14.80 -8.67 0.11
N ARG A 149 -16.08 -8.61 -0.33
CA ARG A 149 -16.39 -8.18 -1.69
C ARG A 149 -17.72 -7.48 -1.84
N ASN A 150 -17.82 -6.64 -2.90
CA ASN A 150 -19.04 -5.97 -3.31
C ASN A 150 -19.63 -5.01 -2.25
N TYR A 151 -18.79 -4.31 -1.51
CA TYR A 151 -19.22 -3.31 -0.55
C TYR A 151 -19.36 -1.92 -1.19
N GLN A 152 -20.21 -1.09 -0.57
CA GLN A 152 -20.46 0.30 -0.99
C GLN A 152 -19.22 1.19 -0.88
N SER A 153 -18.25 0.82 -0.03
CA SER A 153 -17.00 1.54 0.15
C SER A 153 -15.83 0.55 0.20
N ASN A 154 -15.50 -0.03 1.34
CA ASN A 154 -14.24 -0.76 1.51
C ASN A 154 -14.44 -2.24 1.87
N GLY A 155 -13.45 -3.08 1.55
CA GLY A 155 -13.42 -4.46 2.01
C GLY A 155 -13.11 -4.56 3.49
N PHE A 156 -11.93 -4.11 3.90
CA PHE A 156 -11.45 -4.07 5.28
C PHE A 156 -10.93 -2.66 5.58
N PHE A 157 -11.48 -2.02 6.58
CA PHE A 157 -11.14 -0.66 6.95
C PHE A 157 -10.76 -0.57 8.42
N VAL A 158 -9.54 -0.11 8.72
CA VAL A 158 -9.05 0.13 10.08
C VAL A 158 -8.66 1.60 10.17
N HIS A 159 -9.25 2.33 11.11
CA HIS A 159 -8.97 3.75 11.21
C HIS A 159 -9.08 4.29 12.64
N ALA A 160 -8.50 5.46 12.81
CA ALA A 160 -8.67 6.25 14.03
C ALA A 160 -10.07 6.86 14.11
N ALA A 161 -10.47 7.27 15.29
CA ALA A 161 -11.67 8.07 15.45
C ALA A 161 -11.51 9.42 14.71
N THR A 162 -12.58 9.86 14.08
CA THR A 162 -12.58 11.11 13.30
C THR A 162 -12.39 12.37 14.14
N ASP A 163 -12.62 12.29 15.45
CA ASP A 163 -12.40 13.38 16.39
C ASP A 163 -10.92 13.52 16.84
N GLY A 164 -10.02 12.66 16.34
CA GLY A 164 -8.60 12.68 16.66
C GLY A 164 -8.25 12.31 18.10
N THR A 165 -9.21 11.89 18.91
CA THR A 165 -9.01 11.61 20.35
C THR A 165 -8.50 10.20 20.63
N GLN A 166 -8.69 9.27 19.71
CA GLN A 166 -8.33 7.87 19.88
C GLN A 166 -7.64 7.30 18.63
N HIS A 167 -6.57 6.56 18.87
CA HIS A 167 -5.69 6.00 17.84
C HIS A 167 -6.10 4.59 17.41
N CYS A 168 -5.46 4.09 16.37
CA CYS A 168 -5.36 2.67 16.05
C CYS A 168 -3.89 2.33 15.81
N ASP A 169 -3.35 1.38 16.56
CA ASP A 169 -1.95 1.02 16.47
C ASP A 169 -1.77 -0.48 16.27
N GLY A 170 -0.76 -0.84 15.50
CA GLY A 170 -0.27 -2.21 15.41
C GLY A 170 -1.27 -3.23 14.85
N TYR A 171 -2.18 -2.81 13.98
CA TYR A 171 -3.11 -3.71 13.31
C TYR A 171 -2.38 -4.76 12.43
N ARG A 172 -3.03 -5.89 12.19
CA ARG A 172 -2.57 -6.93 11.26
C ARG A 172 -3.71 -7.41 10.38
N MET A 173 -3.54 -7.27 9.09
CA MET A 173 -4.35 -7.84 8.03
C MET A 173 -3.53 -8.92 7.32
N ASP A 174 -3.94 -10.19 7.38
CA ASP A 174 -3.12 -11.31 6.94
C ASP A 174 -3.93 -12.33 6.16
N ASN A 175 -3.42 -12.76 5.02
CA ASN A 175 -4.09 -13.71 4.14
C ASN A 175 -5.53 -13.32 3.84
N LEU A 176 -5.75 -12.04 3.49
CA LEU A 176 -7.03 -11.51 3.10
C LEU A 176 -7.16 -11.40 1.58
N LEU A 177 -8.39 -11.48 1.11
CA LEU A 177 -8.77 -11.18 -0.25
C LEU A 177 -9.83 -10.09 -0.23
N ALA A 178 -9.67 -9.08 -1.07
CA ALA A 178 -10.68 -8.05 -1.27
C ALA A 178 -10.98 -7.92 -2.76
N SER A 179 -12.25 -7.73 -3.14
CA SER A 179 -12.56 -7.51 -4.55
C SER A 179 -13.86 -6.75 -4.78
N ALA A 180 -13.88 -6.01 -5.89
CA ALA A 180 -15.07 -5.31 -6.36
C ALA A 180 -15.76 -4.45 -5.28
N ASN A 181 -14.96 -3.81 -4.42
CA ASN A 181 -15.48 -2.79 -3.51
C ASN A 181 -15.39 -1.42 -4.19
N ARG A 182 -16.30 -0.52 -3.86
CA ARG A 182 -16.40 0.75 -4.56
C ARG A 182 -15.16 1.62 -4.42
N SER A 183 -14.50 1.60 -3.26
CA SER A 183 -13.27 2.37 -3.02
C SER A 183 -12.08 1.42 -2.83
N TYR A 184 -11.82 0.97 -1.61
CA TYR A 184 -10.56 0.30 -1.27
C TYR A 184 -10.74 -1.18 -0.93
N GLY A 185 -9.66 -1.94 -1.13
CA GLY A 185 -9.58 -3.33 -0.68
C GLY A 185 -9.27 -3.44 0.81
N LEU A 186 -8.01 -3.22 1.16
CA LEU A 186 -7.49 -3.16 2.53
C LEU A 186 -7.05 -1.73 2.81
N PHE A 187 -7.69 -1.09 3.75
CA PHE A 187 -7.52 0.32 4.03
C PHE A 187 -7.16 0.57 5.49
N ALA A 188 -6.10 1.33 5.73
CA ALA A 188 -5.73 1.84 7.04
C ALA A 188 -5.59 3.36 6.97
N LYS A 189 -6.28 4.09 7.86
CA LYS A 189 -6.29 5.55 7.90
C LYS A 189 -6.01 6.05 9.31
N GLY A 190 -5.02 6.91 9.45
CA GLY A 190 -4.71 7.51 10.72
C GLY A 190 -4.14 6.54 11.77
N CYS A 191 -3.51 5.45 11.39
CA CYS A 191 -2.93 4.46 12.29
C CYS A 191 -1.41 4.57 12.37
N LEU A 192 -0.83 4.25 13.52
CA LEU A 192 0.62 4.15 13.72
C LEU A 192 1.08 2.70 13.69
N GLY A 193 1.91 2.37 12.71
CA GLY A 193 2.38 1.02 12.51
C GLY A 193 1.25 0.05 12.14
N GLY A 194 1.62 -1.06 11.58
CA GLY A 194 0.65 -2.08 11.17
C GLY A 194 1.26 -3.07 10.21
N LYS A 195 0.47 -4.05 9.79
CA LYS A 195 0.92 -5.03 8.81
C LYS A 195 -0.21 -5.43 7.88
N MET A 196 0.08 -5.44 6.58
CA MET A 196 -0.73 -6.09 5.55
C MET A 196 0.15 -7.17 4.90
N LEU A 197 -0.23 -8.43 5.06
CA LEU A 197 0.61 -9.56 4.68
C LEU A 197 -0.17 -10.55 3.80
N ASP A 198 0.53 -11.21 2.87
CA ASP A 198 0.03 -12.36 2.13
C ASP A 198 -1.37 -12.16 1.51
N SER A 199 -1.70 -10.93 1.13
CA SER A 199 -3.06 -10.52 0.76
C SER A 199 -3.15 -10.10 -0.70
N ALA A 200 -4.38 -10.11 -1.24
CA ALA A 200 -4.62 -9.66 -2.61
C ALA A 200 -5.86 -8.77 -2.70
N GLY A 201 -5.83 -7.87 -3.71
CA GLY A 201 -6.97 -7.00 -4.01
C GLY A 201 -7.11 -6.74 -5.51
N PHE A 202 -8.36 -6.76 -6.00
CA PHE A 202 -8.65 -6.54 -7.41
C PHE A 202 -10.06 -5.98 -7.66
N HIS A 203 -10.23 -5.29 -8.79
CA HIS A 203 -11.48 -4.66 -9.23
C HIS A 203 -12.02 -3.62 -8.25
N HIS A 204 -11.14 -2.87 -7.59
CA HIS A 204 -11.54 -1.78 -6.73
C HIS A 204 -11.69 -0.47 -7.51
N GLY A 205 -12.64 0.35 -7.09
CA GLY A 205 -12.88 1.67 -7.69
C GLY A 205 -11.83 2.71 -7.33
N ASP A 206 -10.89 2.37 -6.45
CA ASP A 206 -9.67 3.09 -6.13
C ASP A 206 -8.53 2.07 -5.95
N SER A 207 -7.89 1.97 -4.83
CA SER A 207 -6.73 1.10 -4.65
C SER A 207 -7.03 -0.22 -3.93
N ALA A 208 -6.27 -1.26 -4.28
CA ALA A 208 -6.33 -2.52 -3.54
C ALA A 208 -5.83 -2.36 -2.11
N PHE A 209 -4.77 -1.58 -1.92
CA PHE A 209 -4.14 -1.33 -0.63
C PHE A 209 -3.97 0.16 -0.42
N TYR A 210 -4.37 0.63 0.75
CA TYR A 210 -4.23 2.03 1.13
C TYR A 210 -3.71 2.15 2.56
N VAL A 211 -2.70 2.99 2.74
CA VAL A 211 -2.26 3.47 4.06
C VAL A 211 -2.12 4.97 3.96
N GLY A 212 -2.94 5.72 4.67
CA GLY A 212 -2.91 7.17 4.57
C GLY A 212 -3.15 7.89 5.89
N GLU A 213 -2.98 9.20 5.84
CA GLU A 213 -3.09 10.11 7.00
C GLU A 213 -2.33 9.58 8.22
N THR A 214 -1.10 9.09 7.99
CA THR A 214 -0.29 8.56 9.08
C THR A 214 0.29 9.71 9.90
N PRO A 215 -0.06 9.85 11.18
CA PRO A 215 0.49 10.91 12.01
C PRO A 215 1.99 10.75 12.18
N CYS A 216 2.67 11.87 12.45
CA CYS A 216 4.11 11.87 12.67
C CYS A 216 4.49 11.05 13.92
N ASP A 217 3.74 11.22 14.99
CA ASP A 217 3.83 10.42 16.20
C ASP A 217 2.50 10.51 16.99
N ARG A 218 2.41 9.82 18.12
CA ARG A 218 1.21 9.89 18.97
C ARG A 218 0.90 11.27 19.52
N LYS A 219 1.88 12.15 19.63
CA LYS A 219 1.70 13.49 20.21
C LYS A 219 1.17 14.48 19.17
N THR A 220 1.53 14.29 17.91
CA THR A 220 1.10 15.15 16.79
C THR A 220 -0.25 14.74 16.21
N TRP A 221 -0.89 13.75 16.76
CA TRP A 221 -2.18 13.27 16.30
C TRP A 221 -3.25 14.36 16.17
N THR A 222 -3.25 15.33 17.07
CA THR A 222 -4.23 16.43 17.09
C THR A 222 -3.88 17.58 16.16
N ASN A 223 -2.70 17.57 15.55
CA ASN A 223 -2.21 18.65 14.72
C ASN A 223 -2.34 18.29 13.23
N HIS A 224 -3.55 18.31 12.73
CA HIS A 224 -3.78 18.33 11.29
C HIS A 224 -3.12 19.60 10.71
N GLY A 225 -2.34 19.47 9.65
CA GLY A 225 -1.80 20.59 8.89
C GLY A 225 -0.53 21.26 9.48
N THR A 226 0.19 20.64 10.38
CA THR A 226 1.54 21.14 10.72
C THR A 226 2.58 20.38 9.91
N ALA A 227 3.35 21.11 9.13
CA ALA A 227 4.52 20.55 8.44
C ALA A 227 5.39 19.76 9.43
N PRO A 228 5.86 18.57 9.09
CA PRO A 228 6.75 17.84 9.98
C PRO A 228 8.03 18.64 10.19
N PRO A 229 8.67 18.48 11.36
CA PRO A 229 9.95 19.11 11.62
C PRO A 229 10.98 18.65 10.56
N PRO A 230 11.98 19.47 10.25
CA PRO A 230 13.06 19.06 9.38
C PRO A 230 13.71 17.78 9.91
N GLY A 231 13.77 16.76 9.08
CA GLY A 231 14.25 15.42 9.43
C GLY A 231 13.13 14.43 9.80
N PRO A 232 13.48 13.19 10.12
CA PRO A 232 12.50 12.15 10.37
C PRO A 232 11.61 12.49 11.56
N CYS A 233 10.31 12.50 11.35
CA CYS A 233 9.35 12.93 12.38
C CYS A 233 9.21 11.93 13.54
N GLN A 234 9.66 10.71 13.37
CA GLN A 234 9.75 9.74 14.46
C GLN A 234 11.21 9.40 14.76
N ARG A 235 11.60 9.56 16.01
CA ARG A 235 12.93 9.15 16.49
C ARG A 235 13.15 7.63 16.39
N LYS A 236 12.07 6.87 16.58
CA LYS A 236 12.01 5.41 16.40
C LYS A 236 10.74 5.10 15.63
N PRO A 237 10.78 5.09 14.30
CA PRO A 237 9.58 4.98 13.49
C PRO A 237 8.86 3.64 13.69
N GLN A 238 7.54 3.73 13.82
CA GLN A 238 6.66 2.57 13.79
C GLN A 238 6.25 2.32 12.34
N TRP A 239 6.95 1.41 11.69
CA TRP A 239 6.71 1.08 10.30
C TRP A 239 5.40 0.31 10.09
N THR A 240 4.63 0.75 9.12
CA THR A 240 3.57 -0.07 8.54
C THR A 240 4.17 -0.94 7.44
N LEU A 241 4.13 -2.26 7.62
CA LEU A 241 4.72 -3.23 6.69
C LEU A 241 3.66 -3.83 5.77
N LEU A 242 3.84 -3.62 4.47
CA LEU A 242 3.10 -4.25 3.39
C LEU A 242 4.03 -5.25 2.70
N LYS A 243 3.70 -6.54 2.79
CA LYS A 243 4.59 -7.60 2.26
C LYS A 243 3.84 -8.74 1.61
N ASN A 244 4.38 -9.24 0.49
CA ASN A 244 3.81 -10.35 -0.29
C ASN A 244 2.36 -10.06 -0.68
N LEU A 245 2.13 -8.84 -1.19
CA LEU A 245 0.84 -8.37 -1.65
C LEU A 245 0.71 -8.55 -3.17
N ARG A 246 -0.54 -8.67 -3.63
CA ARG A 246 -0.87 -8.67 -5.06
C ARG A 246 -2.01 -7.72 -5.32
N SER A 247 -1.76 -6.78 -6.19
CA SER A 247 -2.75 -5.80 -6.63
C SER A 247 -2.86 -5.84 -8.14
N TYR A 248 -4.06 -6.03 -8.65
CA TYR A 248 -4.30 -6.06 -10.09
C TYR A 248 -5.72 -5.61 -10.46
N GLU A 249 -5.85 -5.02 -11.64
CA GLU A 249 -7.13 -4.57 -12.19
C GLU A 249 -7.89 -3.62 -11.25
N ASN A 250 -7.17 -2.67 -10.65
CA ASN A 250 -7.72 -1.58 -9.86
C ASN A 250 -7.40 -0.24 -10.53
N VAL A 251 -7.99 0.84 -10.06
CA VAL A 251 -7.56 2.19 -10.46
C VAL A 251 -6.10 2.37 -10.05
N LEU A 252 -5.77 2.12 -8.79
CA LEU A 252 -4.41 2.13 -8.26
C LEU A 252 -4.06 0.78 -7.62
N GLY A 253 -2.82 0.39 -7.72
CA GLY A 253 -2.34 -0.78 -6.98
C GLY A 253 -2.23 -0.52 -5.49
N TYR A 254 -1.55 0.55 -5.15
CA TYR A 254 -1.42 1.12 -3.81
C TYR A 254 -1.64 2.63 -3.88
N SER A 255 -2.35 3.19 -2.92
CA SER A 255 -2.41 4.62 -2.66
C SER A 255 -2.01 4.91 -1.21
N GLY A 256 -1.47 6.10 -0.99
CA GLY A 256 -1.00 6.48 0.34
C GLY A 256 -0.98 7.99 0.50
N THR A 257 -2.15 8.62 0.66
CA THR A 257 -2.23 10.06 0.90
C THR A 257 -1.66 10.39 2.27
N ASN A 258 -0.70 11.31 2.30
CA ASN A 258 -0.03 11.77 3.53
C ASN A 258 0.48 10.63 4.43
N SER A 259 0.92 9.53 3.80
CA SER A 259 1.44 8.36 4.51
C SER A 259 2.89 8.56 4.94
N LYS A 260 3.24 8.08 6.13
CA LYS A 260 4.60 8.10 6.66
C LYS A 260 5.03 6.73 7.17
N TYR A 261 6.32 6.40 6.94
CA TYR A 261 6.92 5.15 7.40
C TYR A 261 6.19 3.90 6.91
N VAL A 262 5.72 3.92 5.68
CA VAL A 262 5.18 2.75 5.00
C VAL A 262 6.30 2.02 4.28
N LYS A 263 6.39 0.73 4.50
CA LYS A 263 7.34 -0.15 3.84
C LYS A 263 6.60 -1.17 2.99
N ILE A 264 6.71 -1.05 1.66
CA ILE A 264 6.15 -2.00 0.70
C ILE A 264 7.28 -2.84 0.14
N VAL A 265 7.24 -4.14 0.36
CA VAL A 265 8.31 -5.04 -0.04
C VAL A 265 7.80 -6.36 -0.63
N GLU A 266 8.57 -6.92 -1.54
CA GLU A 266 8.35 -8.28 -2.07
C GLU A 266 6.89 -8.48 -2.51
N SER A 267 6.32 -7.47 -3.21
CA SER A 267 4.92 -7.41 -3.61
C SER A 267 4.80 -7.18 -5.11
N ALA A 268 3.68 -7.56 -5.70
CA ALA A 268 3.41 -7.41 -7.13
C ALA A 268 2.22 -6.47 -7.36
N PHE A 269 2.44 -5.44 -8.19
CA PHE A 269 1.46 -4.45 -8.61
C PHE A 269 1.41 -4.44 -10.13
N TYR A 270 0.36 -4.98 -10.70
CA TYR A 270 0.28 -5.18 -12.14
C TYR A 270 -1.15 -5.05 -12.69
N ASN A 271 -1.28 -4.69 -13.95
CA ASN A 271 -2.58 -4.46 -14.57
C ASN A 271 -3.51 -3.50 -13.81
N ASN A 272 -2.95 -2.55 -13.03
CA ASN A 272 -3.72 -1.45 -12.48
C ASN A 272 -3.68 -0.25 -13.44
N GLY A 273 -4.44 0.79 -13.18
CA GLY A 273 -4.26 2.06 -13.88
C GLY A 273 -2.88 2.66 -13.60
N ALA A 274 -2.48 2.69 -12.33
CA ALA A 274 -1.11 2.94 -11.89
C ALA A 274 -0.72 1.97 -10.76
N GLY A 275 0.57 1.68 -10.60
CA GLY A 275 1.01 0.64 -9.68
C GLY A 275 1.08 1.11 -8.23
N ILE A 276 2.07 1.90 -7.86
CA ILE A 276 2.30 2.42 -6.50
C ILE A 276 2.25 3.93 -6.53
N VAL A 277 1.30 4.55 -5.81
CA VAL A 277 1.02 5.99 -5.86
C VAL A 277 0.92 6.59 -4.45
N PRO A 278 2.04 6.79 -3.75
CA PRO A 278 2.04 7.67 -2.59
C PRO A 278 1.79 9.12 -3.04
N ASN A 279 1.00 9.87 -2.29
CA ASN A 279 0.66 11.23 -2.66
C ASN A 279 0.51 12.17 -1.45
N THR A 280 0.68 13.46 -1.68
CA THR A 280 0.44 14.54 -0.73
C THR A 280 -0.81 15.31 -1.14
N LEU A 281 -1.74 15.50 -0.21
CA LEU A 281 -2.98 16.25 -0.39
C LEU A 281 -3.27 17.12 0.82
N ASP A 282 -3.45 18.42 0.62
CA ASP A 282 -3.82 19.39 1.66
C ASP A 282 -5.21 19.13 2.25
N SER A 283 -6.09 18.53 1.47
CA SER A 283 -7.45 18.19 1.92
C SER A 283 -7.52 17.05 2.93
N GLU A 284 -6.39 16.35 3.17
CA GLU A 284 -6.28 15.25 4.12
C GLU A 284 -5.24 15.57 5.21
N GLY A 285 -5.37 14.96 6.38
CA GLY A 285 -4.51 15.26 7.53
C GLY A 285 -3.08 14.74 7.40
N PHE A 286 -2.18 15.34 8.18
CA PHE A 286 -0.81 14.88 8.41
C PHE A 286 0.14 14.94 7.21
N GLU A 287 0.09 15.99 6.41
CA GLU A 287 1.06 16.25 5.35
C GLU A 287 2.52 16.32 5.85
N PRO A 288 3.48 16.18 4.93
CA PRO A 288 3.40 15.57 3.60
C PRO A 288 3.43 14.04 3.67
N ASN A 289 3.23 13.39 2.52
CA ASN A 289 3.68 12.02 2.33
C ASN A 289 5.21 11.93 2.51
N GLY A 290 5.74 10.90 3.17
CA GLY A 290 7.20 10.83 3.26
C GLY A 290 7.78 9.72 4.12
N TRP A 291 9.10 9.60 4.04
CA TRP A 291 9.89 8.57 4.75
C TRP A 291 9.40 7.14 4.47
N ASN A 292 8.87 6.91 3.29
CA ASN A 292 8.41 5.59 2.85
C ASN A 292 9.53 4.82 2.16
N LEU A 293 9.42 3.51 2.15
CA LEU A 293 10.35 2.61 1.48
C LEU A 293 9.60 1.63 0.56
N PHE A 294 9.85 1.72 -0.72
CA PHE A 294 9.35 0.81 -1.75
C PHE A 294 10.50 -0.02 -2.28
N GLU A 295 10.59 -1.29 -1.88
CA GLU A 295 11.79 -2.09 -2.12
C GLU A 295 11.46 -3.51 -2.59
N ARG A 296 12.16 -4.00 -3.61
CA ARG A 296 12.03 -5.36 -4.14
C ARG A 296 10.58 -5.73 -4.52
N ASN A 297 9.90 -4.80 -5.17
CA ASN A 297 8.58 -5.03 -5.72
C ASN A 297 8.67 -5.26 -7.22
N ASP A 298 7.70 -5.99 -7.76
CA ASP A 298 7.48 -6.13 -9.19
C ASP A 298 6.30 -5.25 -9.59
N VAL A 299 6.58 -4.22 -10.40
CA VAL A 299 5.62 -3.19 -10.78
C VAL A 299 5.55 -3.12 -12.29
N PHE A 300 4.53 -3.75 -12.86
CA PHE A 300 4.54 -4.00 -14.30
C PHE A 300 3.15 -3.99 -14.93
N TRP A 301 3.11 -3.61 -16.21
CA TRP A 301 1.90 -3.59 -17.02
C TRP A 301 0.72 -2.88 -16.36
N ASN A 302 0.98 -1.79 -15.64
CA ASN A 302 -0.07 -0.98 -15.03
C ASN A 302 -0.75 -0.12 -16.10
N ASN A 303 -1.47 -0.78 -16.97
CA ASN A 303 -2.07 -0.24 -18.19
C ASN A 303 -3.59 -0.44 -18.19
N TYR A 304 -4.19 -0.77 -17.07
CA TYR A 304 -5.62 -1.04 -16.99
C TYR A 304 -6.43 0.23 -17.19
N ASN A 305 -7.16 0.28 -18.29
CA ASN A 305 -8.01 1.41 -18.58
C ASN A 305 -9.35 1.28 -17.84
N TYR A 306 -9.41 1.85 -16.65
CA TYR A 306 -10.61 1.85 -15.82
C TYR A 306 -11.71 2.80 -16.31
N PHE A 307 -11.46 3.59 -17.35
CA PHE A 307 -12.46 4.42 -18.01
C PHE A 307 -13.31 3.67 -19.02
N LEU A 308 -12.87 2.49 -19.46
CA LEU A 308 -13.59 1.71 -20.45
C LEU A 308 -14.96 1.24 -19.95
N ALA A 309 -15.90 1.24 -20.86
CA ALA A 309 -17.21 0.59 -20.65
C ALA A 309 -16.97 -0.91 -20.40
N GLY A 310 -17.45 -1.43 -19.29
CA GLY A 310 -17.24 -2.84 -18.92
C GLY A 310 -16.11 -3.09 -17.93
N ALA A 311 -15.28 -2.09 -17.59
CA ALA A 311 -14.39 -2.20 -16.45
C ALA A 311 -15.19 -2.58 -15.19
N LYS A 312 -14.81 -3.64 -14.50
CA LYS A 312 -15.66 -4.29 -13.49
C LYS A 312 -16.08 -3.38 -12.35
N PHE A 313 -15.17 -2.56 -11.84
CA PHE A 313 -15.50 -1.66 -10.74
C PHE A 313 -16.41 -0.49 -11.15
N ARG A 314 -16.51 -0.15 -12.46
CA ARG A 314 -17.47 0.87 -12.92
C ARG A 314 -18.91 0.48 -12.64
N THR A 315 -19.24 -0.79 -12.76
CA THR A 315 -20.59 -1.29 -12.43
C THR A 315 -20.85 -1.27 -10.93
N VAL A 316 -19.82 -1.29 -10.11
CA VAL A 316 -19.91 -1.19 -8.64
C VAL A 316 -19.87 0.27 -8.17
N SER A 317 -19.05 1.11 -8.80
CA SER A 317 -18.81 2.51 -8.37
C SER A 317 -19.78 3.54 -8.95
N GLY A 318 -20.50 3.20 -10.00
CA GLY A 318 -21.59 4.07 -10.51
C GLY A 318 -21.18 5.19 -11.47
N GLY A 319 -19.97 5.22 -12.03
CA GLY A 319 -19.70 6.17 -13.11
C GLY A 319 -18.25 6.57 -13.34
N LEU A 320 -18.00 7.17 -14.50
CA LEU A 320 -16.76 7.84 -14.87
C LEU A 320 -16.43 8.96 -13.87
N GLY A 321 -15.20 9.04 -13.41
CA GLY A 321 -14.70 10.15 -12.63
C GLY A 321 -15.16 10.21 -11.17
N GLN A 322 -15.89 9.21 -10.68
CA GLN A 322 -16.24 9.11 -9.26
C GLN A 322 -15.55 7.90 -8.63
N VAL A 323 -14.28 8.03 -8.43
CA VAL A 323 -13.51 7.09 -7.64
C VAL A 323 -13.67 7.50 -6.18
N GLY A 324 -14.29 6.65 -5.38
CA GLY A 324 -14.48 6.91 -3.95
C GLY A 324 -15.25 8.19 -3.57
N GLY A 325 -15.88 8.85 -4.54
CA GLY A 325 -16.51 10.16 -4.35
C GLY A 325 -15.59 11.36 -4.58
N ALA A 326 -14.30 11.13 -4.82
CA ALA A 326 -13.35 12.17 -5.19
C ALA A 326 -13.11 12.17 -6.70
N THR A 327 -13.01 13.37 -7.28
CA THR A 327 -12.63 13.58 -8.68
C THR A 327 -11.09 13.62 -8.82
N VAL A 328 -10.38 12.72 -8.19
CA VAL A 328 -8.93 12.67 -8.37
C VAL A 328 -8.63 11.82 -9.59
N ASN A 329 -8.06 12.44 -10.59
CA ASN A 329 -7.64 11.76 -11.79
C ASN A 329 -6.17 11.34 -11.62
N TYR A 330 -5.92 10.06 -11.62
CA TYR A 330 -4.55 9.55 -11.52
C TYR A 330 -3.98 9.28 -12.91
N PRO A 331 -2.66 9.48 -13.10
CA PRO A 331 -2.02 9.13 -14.35
C PRO A 331 -2.12 7.62 -14.57
N THR A 332 -2.57 7.22 -15.75
CA THR A 332 -2.68 5.82 -16.15
C THR A 332 -1.45 5.40 -16.93
N GLY A 333 -1.05 4.13 -16.81
CA GLY A 333 0.10 3.60 -17.53
C GLY A 333 1.45 3.86 -16.84
N VAL A 334 1.44 4.13 -15.55
CA VAL A 334 2.65 4.42 -14.76
C VAL A 334 2.90 3.34 -13.72
N GLY A 335 4.16 2.93 -13.57
CA GLY A 335 4.53 1.94 -12.59
C GLY A 335 4.51 2.50 -11.17
N ILE A 336 5.38 3.44 -10.85
CA ILE A 336 5.48 4.10 -9.55
C ILE A 336 5.35 5.59 -9.74
N VAL A 337 4.53 6.24 -8.92
CA VAL A 337 4.34 7.69 -8.94
C VAL A 337 4.62 8.24 -7.56
N LEU A 338 5.68 9.02 -7.42
CA LEU A 338 5.87 9.91 -6.26
C LEU A 338 5.10 11.19 -6.53
N TYR A 339 3.86 11.26 -6.06
CA TYR A 339 2.95 12.37 -6.33
C TYR A 339 2.98 13.37 -5.17
N GLY A 340 4.05 14.15 -5.13
CA GLY A 340 4.50 14.92 -3.97
C GLY A 340 5.12 14.04 -2.88
N GLY A 341 5.69 14.68 -1.88
CA GLY A 341 6.22 14.01 -0.71
C GLY A 341 7.74 14.00 -0.60
N ALA A 342 8.22 13.71 0.61
CA ALA A 342 9.60 13.93 0.98
C ALA A 342 10.29 12.69 1.54
N ASN A 343 11.59 12.54 1.26
CA ASN A 343 12.43 11.50 1.86
C ASN A 343 11.96 10.06 1.59
N ASN A 344 11.28 9.82 0.48
CA ASN A 344 10.92 8.46 0.07
C ASN A 344 12.11 7.76 -0.59
N VAL A 345 12.18 6.46 -0.43
CA VAL A 345 13.21 5.62 -1.07
C VAL A 345 12.54 4.57 -1.96
N VAL A 346 12.83 4.63 -3.25
CA VAL A 346 12.37 3.67 -4.26
C VAL A 346 13.59 2.89 -4.74
N LYS A 347 13.73 1.64 -4.31
CA LYS A 347 14.95 0.89 -4.62
C LYS A 347 14.74 -0.59 -4.91
N ARG A 348 15.57 -1.12 -5.79
CA ARG A 348 15.62 -2.56 -6.12
C ARG A 348 14.29 -3.12 -6.60
N ASN A 349 13.44 -2.28 -7.22
CA ASN A 349 12.21 -2.75 -7.82
C ASN A 349 12.45 -3.18 -9.27
N ASN A 350 11.64 -4.11 -9.76
CA ASN A 350 11.55 -4.44 -11.17
C ASN A 350 10.37 -3.66 -11.77
N VAL A 351 10.64 -2.71 -12.65
CA VAL A 351 9.62 -1.82 -13.21
C VAL A 351 9.65 -1.93 -14.73
N PHE A 352 8.60 -2.51 -15.33
CA PHE A 352 8.61 -2.80 -16.75
C PHE A 352 7.21 -2.83 -17.39
N GLY A 353 7.16 -2.61 -18.70
CA GLY A 353 5.95 -2.75 -19.52
C GLY A 353 4.80 -1.81 -19.12
N ASN A 354 5.06 -0.77 -18.33
CA ASN A 354 4.08 0.25 -18.04
C ASN A 354 3.96 1.18 -19.25
N TYR A 355 2.74 1.43 -19.70
CA TYR A 355 2.47 2.07 -20.99
C TYR A 355 3.10 3.45 -21.17
N LYS A 356 3.16 4.24 -20.11
CA LYS A 356 3.61 5.62 -20.18
C LYS A 356 5.00 5.78 -19.57
N TRP A 357 5.14 5.55 -18.29
CA TRP A 357 6.41 5.70 -17.58
C TRP A 357 6.65 4.58 -16.58
N GLY A 358 7.92 4.29 -16.33
CA GLY A 358 8.31 3.36 -15.28
C GLY A 358 8.12 3.98 -13.90
N ILE A 359 8.88 5.04 -13.59
CA ILE A 359 8.82 5.77 -12.32
C ILE A 359 8.70 7.26 -12.62
N ALA A 360 7.67 7.89 -12.08
CA ALA A 360 7.44 9.32 -12.21
C ALA A 360 7.53 10.03 -10.84
N SER A 361 8.05 11.24 -10.83
CA SER A 361 8.12 12.11 -9.66
C SER A 361 7.63 13.50 -10.04
N PHE A 362 6.62 13.99 -9.33
CA PHE A 362 6.04 15.32 -9.55
C PHE A 362 5.31 15.84 -8.30
N SER A 363 4.97 17.12 -8.33
CA SER A 363 4.23 17.77 -7.24
C SER A 363 2.91 17.07 -6.94
N GLY A 364 2.45 17.19 -5.72
CA GLY A 364 1.17 16.62 -5.28
C GLY A 364 -0.01 17.15 -6.11
N PRO A 365 -1.14 16.42 -6.11
CA PRO A 365 -2.30 16.78 -6.91
C PRO A 365 -2.81 18.20 -6.65
N GLY A 366 -2.68 18.66 -5.43
CA GLY A 366 -3.12 20.00 -5.05
C GLY A 366 -2.34 21.10 -5.73
N GLU A 367 -1.03 21.03 -5.79
CA GLU A 367 -0.21 22.05 -6.46
C GLU A 367 -0.48 22.12 -7.96
N ILE A 368 -0.83 20.99 -8.57
CA ILE A 368 -1.16 20.94 -10.00
C ILE A 368 -2.54 21.56 -10.29
N PHE A 369 -3.48 21.42 -9.37
CA PHE A 369 -4.88 21.82 -9.59
C PHE A 369 -5.31 23.10 -8.85
N VAL A 370 -4.64 23.42 -7.76
CA VAL A 370 -4.95 24.56 -6.91
C VAL A 370 -3.67 25.37 -6.72
N ALA A 371 -3.53 26.44 -7.43
CA ALA A 371 -2.32 27.25 -7.57
C ALA A 371 -1.77 27.89 -6.27
N ASN A 372 -1.92 27.30 -5.11
CA ASN A 372 -1.47 27.84 -3.82
C ASN A 372 -1.20 26.80 -2.74
N GLU A 373 -1.01 25.52 -3.09
CA GLU A 373 -0.55 24.57 -2.11
C GLU A 373 0.94 24.78 -1.82
N GLY A 374 1.32 24.67 -0.56
CA GLY A 374 2.65 25.03 -0.07
C GLY A 374 3.77 24.09 -0.53
N ASP A 375 4.97 24.32 -0.05
CA ASP A 375 6.17 23.54 -0.39
C ASP A 375 6.08 22.05 0.01
N ASP A 376 5.17 21.66 0.86
CA ASP A 376 4.93 20.29 1.30
C ASP A 376 4.28 19.39 0.23
N ALA A 377 3.60 19.98 -0.76
CA ALA A 377 3.12 19.24 -1.93
C ALA A 377 4.24 18.85 -2.91
N LYS A 378 5.43 19.43 -2.80
CA LYS A 378 6.55 19.16 -3.70
C LYS A 378 7.19 17.78 -3.45
N SER A 379 7.86 17.28 -4.48
CA SER A 379 8.67 16.06 -4.39
C SER A 379 10.08 16.41 -3.93
N ILE A 380 10.46 16.09 -2.67
CA ILE A 380 11.69 16.58 -2.05
C ILE A 380 12.53 15.45 -1.45
N ASN A 381 13.86 15.47 -1.69
CA ASN A 381 14.82 14.54 -1.08
C ASN A 381 14.48 13.05 -1.28
N ASN A 382 13.83 12.69 -2.37
CA ASN A 382 13.52 11.30 -2.68
C ASN A 382 14.72 10.63 -3.36
N GLN A 383 14.92 9.34 -3.08
CA GLN A 383 15.99 8.54 -3.66
C GLN A 383 15.40 7.43 -4.55
N ILE A 384 15.77 7.43 -5.82
CA ILE A 384 15.38 6.43 -6.81
C ILE A 384 16.63 5.67 -7.24
N VAL A 385 16.87 4.49 -6.66
CA VAL A 385 18.18 3.83 -6.78
C VAL A 385 18.07 2.32 -7.00
N GLU A 386 19.00 1.76 -7.74
CA GLU A 386 19.16 0.31 -7.95
C GLU A 386 17.89 -0.38 -8.52
N ASN A 387 17.02 0.33 -9.25
CA ASN A 387 15.84 -0.27 -9.87
C ASN A 387 16.18 -0.89 -11.22
N ALA A 388 15.66 -2.08 -11.49
CA ALA A 388 15.76 -2.73 -12.78
C ALA A 388 14.61 -2.26 -13.68
N MET A 389 14.95 -1.58 -14.78
CA MET A 389 13.98 -0.98 -15.68
C MET A 389 13.81 -1.80 -16.95
N GLY A 390 12.57 -1.89 -17.45
CA GLY A 390 12.27 -2.47 -18.76
C GLY A 390 12.73 -3.92 -18.97
N ARG A 391 13.03 -4.68 -17.94
CA ARG A 391 13.61 -6.04 -18.01
C ARG A 391 14.84 -6.12 -18.94
N GLY A 392 15.73 -5.13 -18.84
CA GLY A 392 16.91 -5.06 -19.70
C GLY A 392 16.56 -4.83 -21.16
N GLY A 393 15.46 -4.18 -21.49
CA GLY A 393 15.00 -3.88 -22.84
C GLY A 393 14.06 -4.92 -23.44
N ALA A 394 13.82 -6.04 -22.75
CA ALA A 394 12.90 -7.08 -23.24
C ALA A 394 11.41 -6.69 -23.09
N ASP A 395 11.09 -5.83 -22.14
CA ASP A 395 9.75 -5.30 -21.91
C ASP A 395 9.85 -3.85 -21.40
N PRO A 396 10.21 -2.90 -22.28
CA PRO A 396 10.46 -1.51 -21.91
C PRO A 396 9.20 -0.84 -21.37
N ASN A 397 9.38 0.14 -20.49
CA ASN A 397 8.33 1.08 -20.20
C ASN A 397 8.10 1.98 -21.44
N GLY A 398 6.90 2.53 -21.58
CA GLY A 398 6.45 3.15 -22.82
C GLY A 398 7.31 4.31 -23.30
N GLU A 399 6.98 5.54 -22.90
CA GLU A 399 7.71 6.72 -23.40
C GLU A 399 9.09 6.81 -22.75
N TYR A 400 9.15 6.67 -21.42
CA TYR A 400 10.40 6.77 -20.64
C TYR A 400 10.35 5.89 -19.39
N ASP A 401 11.50 5.45 -18.95
CA ASP A 401 11.63 4.77 -17.65
C ASP A 401 11.50 5.75 -16.50
N PHE A 402 12.01 6.98 -16.65
CA PHE A 402 11.92 8.02 -15.64
C PHE A 402 11.32 9.31 -16.18
N TRP A 403 10.41 9.87 -15.40
CA TRP A 403 9.85 11.20 -15.63
C TRP A 403 9.92 12.01 -14.33
N ASN A 404 10.41 13.25 -14.37
CA ASN A 404 10.51 14.15 -13.23
C ASN A 404 10.11 15.56 -13.66
N ASP A 405 9.19 16.18 -12.92
CA ASP A 405 8.78 17.56 -13.17
C ASP A 405 9.78 18.59 -12.62
N ALA A 406 10.77 18.12 -11.89
CA ALA A 406 11.81 18.92 -11.26
C ALA A 406 11.28 20.02 -10.30
N THR A 407 10.05 19.85 -9.80
CA THR A 407 9.50 20.72 -8.75
C THR A 407 10.00 20.25 -7.39
N GLY A 408 10.75 20.85 -6.70
CA GLY A 408 11.36 20.42 -5.45
C GLY A 408 12.83 20.06 -5.62
N GLY A 409 13.53 19.95 -4.53
CA GLY A 409 14.97 19.76 -4.54
C GLY A 409 15.43 18.50 -3.82
N GLY A 410 16.69 18.13 -4.03
CA GLY A 410 17.35 17.04 -3.32
C GLY A 410 16.94 15.63 -3.77
N ASN A 411 16.09 15.48 -4.78
CA ASN A 411 15.81 14.18 -5.39
C ASN A 411 17.05 13.66 -6.12
N CYS A 412 17.29 12.34 -6.10
CA CYS A 412 18.44 11.78 -6.77
C CYS A 412 18.21 10.38 -7.35
N TRP A 413 18.96 10.07 -8.41
CA TRP A 413 18.91 8.80 -9.17
C TRP A 413 20.28 8.18 -9.23
N ALA A 414 20.43 6.89 -8.90
CA ALA A 414 21.67 6.16 -9.06
C ALA A 414 21.46 4.67 -9.33
N ASP A 415 22.38 4.07 -10.06
CA ASP A 415 22.48 2.62 -10.27
C ASP A 415 21.18 1.96 -10.77
N ASN A 416 20.31 2.73 -11.41
CA ASN A 416 19.13 2.18 -12.07
C ASN A 416 19.58 1.51 -13.38
N GLY A 417 19.15 0.28 -13.62
CA GLY A 417 19.53 -0.49 -14.81
C GLY A 417 19.15 0.23 -16.11
N PRO A 418 19.58 -0.25 -17.30
CA PRO A 418 19.54 0.59 -18.50
C PRO A 418 18.21 1.29 -18.62
N ALA A 419 18.25 2.63 -18.58
CA ALA A 419 17.08 3.46 -18.37
C ALA A 419 17.04 4.64 -19.33
N SER A 420 15.83 4.97 -19.79
CA SER A 420 15.52 6.16 -20.55
C SER A 420 14.93 7.25 -19.66
N PHE A 421 15.29 8.49 -19.92
CA PHE A 421 14.90 9.67 -19.14
C PHE A 421 14.12 10.65 -20.01
N ALA A 422 13.04 11.18 -19.50
CA ALA A 422 12.28 12.22 -20.18
C ALA A 422 13.15 13.47 -20.38
N PRO A 423 13.19 14.03 -21.59
CA PRO A 423 14.20 15.05 -21.93
C PRO A 423 13.92 16.45 -21.35
N GLY A 424 12.82 16.65 -20.65
CA GLY A 424 12.43 17.98 -20.21
C GLY A 424 12.16 18.93 -21.40
N ASN A 425 12.18 20.24 -21.16
CA ASN A 425 11.94 21.26 -22.19
C ASN A 425 13.21 21.71 -22.94
N GLY A 426 14.34 21.05 -22.70
CA GLY A 426 15.64 21.39 -23.32
C GLY A 426 16.34 22.64 -22.77
N LYS A 427 15.76 23.33 -21.79
CA LYS A 427 16.36 24.51 -21.16
C LYS A 427 17.28 24.17 -19.99
N VAL A 428 17.06 23.00 -19.38
CA VAL A 428 17.83 22.51 -18.23
C VAL A 428 18.52 21.22 -18.61
N PRO A 429 19.81 21.04 -18.26
CA PRO A 429 20.54 19.80 -18.51
C PRO A 429 19.88 18.60 -17.79
N LEU A 430 19.90 17.43 -18.41
CA LEU A 430 19.36 16.21 -17.80
C LEU A 430 20.00 15.87 -16.44
N SER A 431 21.28 16.20 -16.27
CA SER A 431 22.00 16.02 -15.00
C SER A 431 21.48 16.89 -13.85
N GLU A 432 20.76 17.95 -14.16
CA GLU A 432 20.09 18.80 -13.17
C GLU A 432 18.66 18.34 -12.91
N ILE A 433 17.99 17.76 -13.91
CA ILE A 433 16.65 17.15 -13.75
C ILE A 433 16.75 15.83 -13.01
N TYR A 434 17.79 15.04 -13.27
CA TYR A 434 18.03 13.72 -12.68
C TYR A 434 19.45 13.66 -12.07
N PRO A 435 19.71 14.41 -11.00
CA PRO A 435 21.02 14.42 -10.39
C PRO A 435 21.37 13.06 -9.74
N GLY A 436 22.66 12.73 -9.74
CA GLY A 436 23.18 11.51 -9.11
C GLY A 436 23.06 11.54 -7.59
N CYS A 437 22.99 10.37 -6.96
CA CYS A 437 23.02 10.23 -5.51
C CYS A 437 24.46 10.08 -4.97
N PRO A 438 24.78 10.57 -3.75
CA PRO A 438 23.90 11.42 -2.94
C PRO A 438 23.82 12.84 -3.53
N GLN A 439 22.63 13.43 -3.49
CA GLN A 439 22.47 14.83 -3.85
C GLN A 439 22.86 15.69 -2.64
N THR A 440 23.87 16.51 -2.83
CA THR A 440 24.41 17.40 -1.78
C THR A 440 23.93 18.85 -1.92
N GLU A 441 23.41 19.20 -3.07
CA GLU A 441 22.90 20.54 -3.36
C GLU A 441 21.39 20.48 -3.53
N VAL A 442 20.67 21.27 -2.75
CA VAL A 442 19.28 21.57 -3.04
C VAL A 442 19.31 22.50 -4.26
N LEU A 443 19.04 21.94 -5.43
CA LEU A 443 18.86 22.75 -6.62
C LEU A 443 17.70 23.69 -6.32
N ALA A 444 18.02 24.97 -6.21
CA ALA A 444 17.03 25.98 -5.92
C ALA A 444 15.95 25.99 -7.01
N ASP A 445 14.81 26.52 -6.70
CA ASP A 445 13.58 26.75 -7.51
C ASP A 445 13.75 27.15 -8.99
N GLN A 446 14.97 27.20 -9.52
CA GLN A 446 15.27 27.57 -10.90
C GLN A 446 14.68 26.63 -11.94
N VAL A 447 14.30 25.43 -11.54
CA VAL A 447 13.75 24.40 -12.41
C VAL A 447 12.22 24.47 -12.49
N ARG A 448 11.61 25.30 -11.66
CA ARG A 448 10.16 25.51 -11.55
C ARG A 448 9.44 25.82 -12.87
N SER A 449 10.18 26.28 -13.88
CA SER A 449 9.61 26.60 -15.20
C SER A 449 9.52 25.40 -16.15
N LEU A 450 10.02 24.23 -15.76
CA LEU A 450 9.98 23.02 -16.60
C LEU A 450 8.61 22.35 -16.66
N ASP A 451 7.67 22.82 -15.98
CA ASP A 451 6.97 22.09 -15.21
C ASP A 451 5.54 22.02 -15.15
N ILE A 452 4.85 23.02 -14.98
CA ILE A 452 3.41 23.11 -15.04
C ILE A 452 2.90 22.65 -16.41
N GLU A 453 3.58 22.99 -17.49
CA GLU A 453 3.18 22.52 -18.83
C GLU A 453 3.37 21.00 -19.01
N ALA A 454 4.48 20.45 -18.57
CA ALA A 454 4.68 19.02 -18.62
C ALA A 454 3.74 18.29 -17.65
N GLY A 455 3.54 18.82 -16.44
CA GLY A 455 2.57 18.31 -15.48
C GLY A 455 1.13 18.36 -15.99
N LEU A 456 0.73 19.43 -16.65
CA LEU A 456 -0.59 19.58 -17.27
C LEU A 456 -0.79 18.63 -18.46
N GLN A 457 0.24 18.38 -19.26
CA GLN A 457 0.19 17.35 -20.31
C GLN A 457 -0.03 15.93 -19.73
N ILE A 458 0.43 15.71 -18.52
CA ILE A 458 0.20 14.45 -17.82
C ILE A 458 -1.26 14.23 -17.46
N ASN A 459 -1.94 15.27 -17.06
CA ASN A 459 -3.13 15.05 -16.26
C ASN A 459 -4.44 15.37 -16.96
N PHE A 460 -4.60 16.41 -17.78
CA PHE A 460 -5.97 16.81 -17.98
C PHE A 460 -6.34 17.59 -19.22
N ALA A 461 -5.43 18.31 -19.82
CA ALA A 461 -5.85 19.47 -20.58
C ALA A 461 -6.27 19.19 -22.02
N ASP A 462 -5.79 18.11 -22.62
CA ASP A 462 -6.08 17.87 -24.03
C ASP A 462 -6.98 16.64 -24.23
N THR A 463 -8.26 16.90 -24.41
CA THR A 463 -9.23 15.86 -24.77
C THR A 463 -8.93 15.22 -26.14
N ALA A 464 -8.09 15.84 -26.94
CA ALA A 464 -7.67 15.31 -28.24
C ALA A 464 -6.44 14.39 -28.15
N ASP A 465 -5.64 14.49 -27.08
CA ASP A 465 -4.51 13.61 -26.87
C ASP A 465 -4.95 12.34 -26.12
N PRO A 466 -4.98 11.18 -26.79
CA PRO A 466 -5.36 9.92 -26.13
C PRO A 466 -4.40 9.49 -25.03
N ARG A 467 -3.26 10.15 -24.86
CA ARG A 467 -2.30 9.90 -23.78
C ARG A 467 -2.71 10.59 -22.48
N THR A 468 -3.61 11.55 -22.53
CA THR A 468 -4.17 12.18 -21.33
C THR A 468 -5.34 11.37 -20.77
N ILE A 469 -5.63 11.52 -19.49
CA ILE A 469 -6.73 10.81 -18.85
C ILE A 469 -8.08 11.17 -19.49
N LEU A 470 -8.31 12.44 -19.83
CA LEU A 470 -9.53 12.87 -20.49
C LEU A 470 -9.57 12.43 -21.96
N GLY A 471 -8.45 12.44 -22.65
CA GLY A 471 -8.33 11.88 -23.98
C GLY A 471 -8.73 10.41 -24.04
N TYR A 472 -8.35 9.66 -23.03
CA TYR A 472 -8.78 8.25 -22.87
C TYR A 472 -10.27 8.08 -22.63
N ALA A 473 -10.83 8.92 -21.77
CA ALA A 473 -12.24 8.83 -21.45
C ALA A 473 -13.12 9.23 -22.65
N THR A 474 -12.63 10.10 -23.52
CA THR A 474 -13.41 10.70 -24.62
C THR A 474 -13.09 10.14 -26.00
N SER A 475 -11.86 9.76 -26.26
CA SER A 475 -11.41 9.38 -27.60
C SER A 475 -11.78 7.95 -28.01
N ASN A 476 -12.36 7.15 -27.11
CA ASN A 476 -12.69 5.77 -27.40
C ASN A 476 -11.50 5.09 -28.08
N PRO A 477 -10.38 4.88 -27.36
CA PRO A 477 -9.13 4.44 -27.96
C PRO A 477 -9.37 3.22 -28.83
N PRO A 478 -8.67 3.06 -29.95
CA PRO A 478 -8.88 1.94 -30.85
C PRO A 478 -8.89 0.62 -30.06
N GLN A 479 -9.82 -0.25 -30.36
CA GLN A 479 -9.98 -1.55 -29.67
C GLN A 479 -8.68 -2.35 -29.58
N ASN A 480 -7.81 -2.19 -30.56
CA ASN A 480 -6.48 -2.80 -30.61
C ASN A 480 -5.55 -2.27 -29.50
N GLN A 481 -5.81 -1.10 -28.97
CA GLN A 481 -5.08 -0.57 -27.81
C GLN A 481 -5.67 -1.06 -26.49
N GLU A 482 -6.94 -1.43 -26.44
CA GLU A 482 -7.57 -1.99 -25.26
C GLU A 482 -6.87 -3.27 -24.82
N CYS A 483 -6.59 -4.15 -25.76
CA CYS A 483 -5.94 -5.43 -25.48
C CYS A 483 -4.42 -5.33 -25.32
N SER A 484 -3.77 -4.35 -25.95
CA SER A 484 -2.35 -4.08 -25.70
C SER A 484 -2.10 -3.48 -24.31
N TRP A 485 -3.13 -2.91 -23.69
CA TRP A 485 -3.08 -2.33 -22.38
C TRP A 485 -3.29 -3.34 -21.26
N VAL A 486 -4.32 -4.17 -21.40
CA VAL A 486 -4.57 -5.30 -20.53
C VAL A 486 -3.81 -6.51 -21.08
N ARG A 487 -2.51 -6.42 -21.22
CA ARG A 487 -1.73 -7.63 -21.44
C ARG A 487 -1.93 -8.52 -20.24
N ARG A 488 -2.64 -9.60 -20.43
CA ARG A 488 -2.55 -10.70 -19.46
C ARG A 488 -1.11 -11.06 -19.33
N VAL A 489 -0.66 -11.05 -18.09
CA VAL A 489 0.66 -11.48 -17.73
C VAL A 489 0.86 -12.87 -18.32
N ALA A 490 1.62 -13.00 -19.39
CA ALA A 490 2.19 -14.29 -19.71
C ALA A 490 2.89 -14.76 -18.44
N PRO A 491 2.66 -15.99 -17.96
CA PRO A 491 3.19 -16.40 -16.67
C PRO A 491 4.70 -16.17 -16.66
N HIS A 492 5.11 -15.16 -15.91
CA HIS A 492 6.51 -14.94 -15.66
C HIS A 492 6.95 -16.01 -14.65
N PRO A 493 8.03 -16.77 -14.86
CA PRO A 493 8.43 -17.84 -13.95
C PRO A 493 8.53 -17.42 -12.48
N ALA A 494 8.90 -16.16 -12.21
CA ALA A 494 8.91 -15.60 -10.86
C ALA A 494 7.50 -15.32 -10.33
N PHE A 495 6.48 -15.21 -11.19
CA PHE A 495 5.10 -14.86 -10.86
C PHE A 495 4.12 -16.03 -10.97
N GLU A 496 4.50 -17.15 -11.59
CA GLU A 496 3.65 -18.34 -11.67
C GLU A 496 3.12 -18.79 -10.30
N LYS A 497 3.94 -18.60 -9.26
CA LYS A 497 3.52 -18.83 -7.88
C LYS A 497 2.58 -17.78 -7.34
N PHE A 498 2.47 -16.64 -8.01
CA PHE A 498 1.82 -15.44 -7.50
C PHE A 498 0.57 -15.03 -8.29
N VAL A 499 0.42 -15.45 -9.53
CA VAL A 499 -0.85 -15.21 -10.22
C VAL A 499 -1.92 -16.06 -9.55
N PRO A 500 -2.85 -15.47 -8.81
CA PRO A 500 -3.90 -16.27 -8.21
C PRO A 500 -4.68 -16.92 -9.33
N VAL A 501 -4.91 -18.22 -9.27
CA VAL A 501 -5.88 -18.97 -10.09
C VAL A 501 -7.29 -18.35 -10.02
N GLU A 502 -7.43 -17.34 -9.18
CA GLU A 502 -8.63 -16.58 -8.83
C GLU A 502 -9.08 -15.61 -9.92
N VAL A 503 -8.26 -15.33 -10.91
CA VAL A 503 -8.47 -14.32 -11.95
C VAL A 503 -8.78 -14.92 -13.31
N ALA A 504 -9.41 -16.06 -13.36
CA ALA A 504 -10.07 -16.40 -14.62
C ALA A 504 -11.16 -15.33 -14.86
N PRO A 505 -11.15 -14.64 -16.02
CA PRO A 505 -12.22 -13.70 -16.33
C PRO A 505 -13.55 -14.42 -16.19
N GLN A 506 -14.49 -13.75 -15.55
CA GLN A 506 -15.86 -14.25 -15.55
C GLN A 506 -16.42 -14.11 -16.96
N PRO A 507 -17.35 -14.97 -17.38
CA PRO A 507 -18.03 -14.79 -18.66
C PRO A 507 -18.65 -13.39 -18.74
N GLY A 508 -18.33 -12.64 -19.80
CA GLY A 508 -18.76 -11.25 -20.00
C GLY A 508 -17.76 -10.19 -19.54
N GLU A 509 -16.60 -10.58 -19.01
CA GLU A 509 -15.47 -9.67 -18.87
C GLU A 509 -14.76 -9.50 -20.20
N VAL A 510 -14.29 -8.25 -20.45
CA VAL A 510 -13.44 -8.01 -21.63
C VAL A 510 -12.21 -8.88 -21.49
N SER A 511 -12.18 -9.96 -22.22
CA SER A 511 -11.04 -10.87 -22.26
C SER A 511 -10.10 -10.39 -23.35
N CYS A 512 -8.94 -9.87 -22.99
CA CYS A 512 -7.84 -9.76 -23.94
C CYS A 512 -6.96 -11.02 -23.89
#